data_2d1182fd6136d9a5f149600d7c7e9226
#
_entry.id   2d1182fd6136d9a5f149600d7c7e9226
#
_cell.length_a   1.000
_cell.length_b   1.000
_cell.length_c   1.000
_cell.angle_alpha   90.00
_cell.angle_beta   90.00
_cell.angle_gamma   90.00
#
_symmetry.space_group_name_H-M   'P 1'
#
loop_
_entity.id
_entity.type
_entity.pdbx_description
1 polymer ?
#
loop_
_entity_poly.entity_id
_entity_poly.type
_entity_poly.pdbx_seq_one_letter_code
_entity_poly.pdbx_strand_id
1 'polypeptide(L)'
;MKTIRLVLMAFIAPSMIVLPLLLTREAHCRPRVEEREIFAAVHELRKEITLYNLINGLYLSQDQIVQMLGLLRKVEGVRGEYEEKTISQARQVEEVLKGIRECVARDEEINGELVREFHSAKKGMENVKEEFHKKMISYQDEIKGILNENQIALIEEFRPCIIPPRDTWDSARVGQASDYTRMGERLLTRIREMDERVYQRRKSPLIERHIERVERHRGAFSDEERAEEEWRVADILARARELSDVDFEAQKGNLAREFRGPHEKAIQSRHHRRRGDLDKVAIFLLDPQLIPILEKRLNLVSYR
;
A
#
# COMPACT_ATOMS: atom_id res chain seq x y z
N MET A 1 -43.89 60.42 28.72
CA MET A 1 -44.01 59.84 30.05
C MET A 1 -44.76 58.49 29.93
N LYS A 2 -44.09 57.40 29.95
CA LYS A 2 -44.58 56.03 30.34
C LYS A 2 -43.39 55.16 30.51
N THR A 3 -43.13 54.85 31.71
CA THR A 3 -42.19 53.89 32.29
C THR A 3 -42.39 52.48 31.70
N ILE A 4 -41.34 51.88 31.18
CA ILE A 4 -41.26 50.43 30.97
C ILE A 4 -40.23 49.86 31.96
N ARG A 5 -40.77 49.14 32.90
CA ARG A 5 -40.03 48.40 33.92
C ARG A 5 -39.38 47.18 33.33
N LEU A 6 -38.14 47.02 33.75
CA LEU A 6 -37.32 45.84 33.82
C LEU A 6 -38.14 44.54 34.10
N VAL A 7 -37.91 43.55 33.28
CA VAL A 7 -37.98 42.14 33.71
C VAL A 7 -36.65 41.48 33.32
N LEU A 8 -35.76 41.53 34.31
CA LEU A 8 -34.55 40.71 34.36
C LEU A 8 -34.87 39.51 35.25
N MET A 9 -35.10 38.35 34.66
CA MET A 9 -35.10 37.13 35.45
C MET A 9 -34.50 35.97 34.63
N ALA A 10 -33.31 35.64 35.05
CA ALA A 10 -32.87 34.28 35.38
C ALA A 10 -32.93 33.20 34.30
N PHE A 11 -31.84 33.10 33.53
CA PHE A 11 -31.37 31.82 33.03
C PHE A 11 -29.87 31.69 33.35
N ILE A 12 -29.61 31.32 34.59
CA ILE A 12 -28.29 30.87 35.03
C ILE A 12 -28.46 29.39 35.49
N ALA A 13 -27.67 28.55 34.80
CA ALA A 13 -27.36 27.18 35.03
C ALA A 13 -28.39 26.12 34.50
N PRO A 14 -27.93 25.07 33.76
CA PRO A 14 -26.80 24.23 34.17
C PRO A 14 -25.83 23.92 32.99
N SER A 15 -24.71 24.58 32.89
CA SER A 15 -23.65 24.20 31.93
C SER A 15 -22.28 23.95 32.57
N MET A 16 -22.23 23.72 33.88
CA MET A 16 -20.94 23.50 34.59
C MET A 16 -20.62 22.02 34.92
N ILE A 17 -21.41 21.02 34.45
CA ILE A 17 -21.14 19.62 34.81
C ILE A 17 -20.59 18.79 33.62
N VAL A 18 -20.60 19.33 32.38
CA VAL A 18 -20.18 18.54 31.20
C VAL A 18 -18.71 18.80 30.80
N LEU A 19 -18.08 19.87 31.31
CA LEU A 19 -16.71 20.24 30.93
C LEU A 19 -15.58 19.32 31.44
N PRO A 20 -15.67 18.66 32.62
CA PRO A 20 -14.59 17.76 33.04
C PRO A 20 -14.56 16.40 32.35
N LEU A 21 -15.66 15.96 31.72
CA LEU A 21 -15.73 14.67 31.04
C LEU A 21 -15.11 14.66 29.64
N LEU A 22 -14.94 15.81 29.00
CA LEU A 22 -14.29 15.90 27.68
C LEU A 22 -12.76 16.03 27.79
N LEU A 23 -12.23 16.53 28.92
CA LEU A 23 -10.78 16.66 29.14
C LEU A 23 -10.11 15.34 29.56
N THR A 24 -10.87 14.34 30.01
CA THR A 24 -10.32 13.03 30.37
C THR A 24 -10.18 12.05 29.21
N ARG A 25 -10.71 12.39 28.01
CA ARG A 25 -10.70 11.49 26.85
C ARG A 25 -9.44 11.59 25.98
N GLU A 26 -8.67 12.67 26.11
CA GLU A 26 -7.42 12.83 25.33
C GLU A 26 -6.16 12.24 25.98
N ALA A 27 -6.25 11.82 27.26
CA ALA A 27 -5.10 11.31 27.99
C ALA A 27 -4.78 9.82 27.75
N HIS A 28 -5.59 9.09 26.94
CA HIS A 28 -5.51 7.61 26.89
C HIS A 28 -4.95 7.02 25.60
N CYS A 29 -4.39 7.79 24.67
CA CYS A 29 -3.93 7.24 23.39
C CYS A 29 -2.46 7.47 23.04
N ARG A 30 -1.58 7.72 24.00
CA ARG A 30 -0.15 7.56 23.70
C ARG A 30 0.26 6.13 24.12
N PRO A 31 0.56 5.26 23.13
CA PRO A 31 1.07 3.93 23.47
C PRO A 31 2.32 4.09 24.32
N ARG A 32 2.44 3.27 25.38
CA ARG A 32 3.64 3.25 26.25
C ARG A 32 4.86 2.99 25.36
N VAL A 33 6.02 3.44 25.78
CA VAL A 33 7.29 3.27 25.01
C VAL A 33 7.50 1.78 24.71
N GLU A 34 7.28 0.89 25.66
CA GLU A 34 7.31 -0.57 25.50
C GLU A 34 6.36 -1.10 24.39
N GLU A 35 5.14 -0.57 24.32
CA GLU A 35 4.19 -0.97 23.28
C GLU A 35 4.70 -0.61 21.88
N ARG A 36 5.30 0.56 21.74
CA ARG A 36 5.89 1.01 20.46
C ARG A 36 7.05 0.11 20.04
N GLU A 37 7.91 -0.26 20.98
CA GLU A 37 9.05 -1.14 20.71
C GLU A 37 8.59 -2.54 20.30
N ILE A 38 7.58 -3.11 20.97
CA ILE A 38 7.01 -4.41 20.60
C ILE A 38 6.36 -4.35 19.20
N PHE A 39 5.57 -3.30 18.92
CA PHE A 39 4.97 -3.16 17.59
C PHE A 39 6.03 -2.96 16.50
N ALA A 40 7.09 -2.21 16.76
CA ALA A 40 8.22 -2.06 15.84
C ALA A 40 8.90 -3.40 15.57
N ALA A 41 9.21 -4.17 16.62
CA ALA A 41 9.82 -5.48 16.50
C ALA A 41 8.94 -6.47 15.72
N VAL A 42 7.62 -6.48 15.96
CA VAL A 42 6.67 -7.31 15.20
C VAL A 42 6.62 -6.87 13.73
N HIS A 43 6.69 -5.58 13.45
CA HIS A 43 6.71 -5.06 12.08
C HIS A 43 7.97 -5.51 11.34
N GLU A 44 9.14 -5.38 11.96
CA GLU A 44 10.41 -5.80 11.40
C GLU A 44 10.46 -7.31 11.11
N LEU A 45 10.01 -8.15 12.06
CA LEU A 45 9.93 -9.60 11.85
C LEU A 45 9.00 -9.98 10.69
N ARG A 46 7.85 -9.31 10.58
CA ARG A 46 6.93 -9.52 9.46
C ARG A 46 7.55 -9.16 8.11
N LYS A 47 8.30 -8.08 8.08
CA LYS A 47 9.01 -7.61 6.89
C LYS A 47 10.11 -8.61 6.52
N GLU A 48 10.91 -9.05 7.47
CA GLU A 48 11.96 -10.05 7.26
C GLU A 48 11.40 -11.35 6.70
N ILE A 49 10.33 -11.90 7.31
CA ILE A 49 9.67 -13.12 6.81
C ILE A 49 9.15 -12.90 5.38
N THR A 50 8.58 -11.75 5.09
CA THR A 50 8.12 -11.39 3.74
C THR A 50 9.27 -11.42 2.73
N LEU A 51 10.42 -10.84 3.08
CA LEU A 51 11.60 -10.81 2.22
C LEU A 51 12.19 -12.21 2.02
N TYR A 52 12.27 -13.04 3.08
CA TYR A 52 12.66 -14.46 2.94
C TYR A 52 11.74 -15.21 1.97
N ASN A 53 10.43 -15.05 2.11
CA ASN A 53 9.46 -15.69 1.22
C ASN A 53 9.65 -15.25 -0.24
N LEU A 54 9.89 -13.98 -0.48
CA LEU A 54 10.16 -13.45 -1.82
C LEU A 54 11.43 -14.05 -2.41
N ILE A 55 12.56 -13.94 -1.69
CA ILE A 55 13.86 -14.42 -2.17
C ILE A 55 13.86 -15.93 -2.40
N ASN A 56 13.17 -16.70 -1.56
CA ASN A 56 13.04 -18.15 -1.75
C ASN A 56 12.31 -18.50 -3.05
N GLY A 57 11.39 -17.67 -3.48
CA GLY A 57 10.62 -17.91 -4.70
C GLY A 57 11.23 -17.36 -5.98
N LEU A 58 12.20 -16.46 -5.89
CA LEU A 58 12.85 -15.88 -7.07
C LEU A 58 13.90 -16.79 -7.69
N TYR A 59 14.35 -17.84 -7.00
CA TYR A 59 15.39 -18.76 -7.50
C TYR A 59 16.60 -18.04 -8.09
N LEU A 60 17.11 -17.03 -7.36
CA LEU A 60 18.23 -16.19 -7.80
C LEU A 60 19.48 -17.05 -8.03
N SER A 61 20.18 -16.80 -9.14
CA SER A 61 21.49 -17.38 -9.36
C SER A 61 22.55 -16.76 -8.43
N GLN A 62 23.69 -17.44 -8.27
CA GLN A 62 24.79 -16.90 -7.47
C GLN A 62 25.28 -15.54 -7.98
N ASP A 63 25.39 -15.38 -9.30
CA ASP A 63 25.80 -14.13 -9.93
C ASP A 63 24.79 -12.99 -9.68
N GLN A 64 23.49 -13.29 -9.76
CA GLN A 64 22.44 -12.33 -9.41
C GLN A 64 22.53 -11.89 -7.95
N ILE A 65 22.75 -12.83 -7.02
CA ILE A 65 22.91 -12.52 -5.60
C ILE A 65 24.11 -11.59 -5.38
N VAL A 66 25.25 -11.86 -5.99
CA VAL A 66 26.46 -11.01 -5.87
C VAL A 66 26.21 -9.62 -6.42
N GLN A 67 25.60 -9.51 -7.60
CA GLN A 67 25.29 -8.20 -8.20
C GLN A 67 24.28 -7.42 -7.35
N MET A 68 23.23 -8.09 -6.85
CA MET A 68 22.24 -7.47 -5.96
C MET A 68 22.88 -6.99 -4.66
N LEU A 69 23.77 -7.75 -4.04
CA LEU A 69 24.50 -7.33 -2.84
C LEU A 69 25.33 -6.07 -3.09
N GLY A 70 26.04 -6.01 -4.23
CA GLY A 70 26.80 -4.83 -4.64
C GLY A 70 25.91 -3.59 -4.78
N LEU A 71 24.73 -3.75 -5.38
CA LEU A 71 23.75 -2.67 -5.54
C LEU A 71 23.14 -2.24 -4.20
N LEU A 72 22.74 -3.19 -3.36
CA LEU A 72 22.13 -2.92 -2.06
C LEU A 72 23.05 -2.16 -1.11
N ARG A 73 24.35 -2.44 -1.12
CA ARG A 73 25.33 -1.65 -0.35
C ARG A 73 25.45 -0.20 -0.82
N LYS A 74 25.32 0.06 -2.13
CA LYS A 74 25.22 1.44 -2.65
C LYS A 74 23.92 2.12 -2.18
N VAL A 75 22.80 1.40 -2.22
CA VAL A 75 21.48 1.89 -1.74
C VAL A 75 21.54 2.21 -0.26
N GLU A 76 22.16 1.38 0.55
CA GLU A 76 22.35 1.60 2.00
C GLU A 76 23.14 2.90 2.25
N GLY A 77 24.23 3.14 1.53
CA GLY A 77 24.99 4.40 1.61
C GLY A 77 24.13 5.62 1.26
N VAL A 78 23.38 5.54 0.16
CA VAL A 78 22.47 6.64 -0.25
C VAL A 78 21.34 6.87 0.75
N ARG A 79 20.83 5.83 1.41
CA ARG A 79 19.85 5.97 2.49
C ARG A 79 20.44 6.67 3.71
N GLY A 80 21.67 6.34 4.10
CA GLY A 80 22.38 7.03 5.17
C GLY A 80 22.56 8.53 4.88
N GLU A 81 23.04 8.87 3.67
CA GLU A 81 23.13 10.27 3.24
C GLU A 81 21.78 11.01 3.27
N TYR A 82 20.72 10.34 2.82
CA TYR A 82 19.36 10.90 2.83
C TYR A 82 18.87 11.15 4.26
N GLU A 83 19.11 10.23 5.17
CA GLU A 83 18.71 10.32 6.57
C GLU A 83 19.43 11.49 7.26
N GLU A 84 20.73 11.62 7.08
CA GLU A 84 21.52 12.75 7.60
C GLU A 84 21.02 14.09 7.07
N LYS A 85 20.81 14.21 5.75
CA LYS A 85 20.28 15.43 5.12
C LYS A 85 18.86 15.75 5.63
N THR A 86 18.02 14.73 5.78
CA THR A 86 16.64 14.90 6.28
C THR A 86 16.63 15.39 7.71
N ILE A 87 17.47 14.83 8.59
CA ILE A 87 17.60 15.27 9.98
C ILE A 87 18.09 16.73 10.03
N SER A 88 19.08 17.08 9.22
CA SER A 88 19.60 18.45 9.12
C SER A 88 18.51 19.45 8.71
N GLN A 89 17.75 19.13 7.67
CA GLN A 89 16.63 19.98 7.20
C GLN A 89 15.48 20.06 8.22
N ALA A 90 15.17 18.94 8.89
CA ALA A 90 14.16 18.92 9.93
C ALA A 90 14.50 19.82 11.10
N ARG A 91 15.80 19.89 11.50
CA ARG A 91 16.26 20.83 12.54
C ARG A 91 16.09 22.29 12.13
N GLN A 92 16.36 22.62 10.85
CA GLN A 92 16.11 23.98 10.34
C GLN A 92 14.62 24.35 10.42
N VAL A 93 13.73 23.44 10.00
CA VAL A 93 12.28 23.64 10.11
C VAL A 93 11.87 23.80 11.58
N GLU A 94 12.40 22.98 12.48
CA GLU A 94 12.13 23.06 13.92
C GLU A 94 12.47 24.43 14.52
N GLU A 95 13.66 24.98 14.20
CA GLU A 95 14.09 26.29 14.71
C GLU A 95 13.16 27.40 14.22
N VAL A 96 12.81 27.42 12.94
CA VAL A 96 11.89 28.42 12.40
C VAL A 96 10.49 28.28 13.02
N LEU A 97 10.00 27.04 13.23
CA LEU A 97 8.71 26.82 13.89
C LEU A 97 8.72 27.26 15.37
N LYS A 98 9.85 27.18 16.07
CA LYS A 98 10.01 27.73 17.44
C LYS A 98 9.82 29.25 17.40
N GLY A 99 10.49 29.95 16.48
CA GLY A 99 10.32 31.40 16.30
C GLY A 99 8.89 31.80 15.99
N ILE A 100 8.22 31.10 15.05
CA ILE A 100 6.82 31.36 14.73
C ILE A 100 5.93 31.14 15.97
N ARG A 101 6.14 30.06 16.72
CA ARG A 101 5.39 29.76 17.94
C ARG A 101 5.54 30.88 18.98
N GLU A 102 6.73 31.46 19.13
CA GLU A 102 6.97 32.55 20.08
C GLU A 102 6.23 33.83 19.69
N CYS A 103 6.19 34.21 18.41
CA CYS A 103 5.39 35.32 17.93
C CYS A 103 3.89 35.10 18.23
N VAL A 104 3.37 33.93 17.87
CA VAL A 104 1.95 33.59 18.10
C VAL A 104 1.61 33.55 19.58
N ALA A 105 2.52 33.04 20.44
CA ALA A 105 2.29 32.99 21.88
C ALA A 105 2.24 34.38 22.54
N ARG A 106 2.85 35.40 21.91
CA ARG A 106 2.82 36.81 22.37
C ARG A 106 1.77 37.64 21.68
N ASP A 107 0.93 37.06 20.83
CA ASP A 107 -0.03 37.76 19.97
C ASP A 107 0.66 38.80 19.08
N GLU A 108 1.88 38.53 18.66
CA GLU A 108 2.68 39.39 17.77
C GLU A 108 2.51 38.95 16.32
N GLU A 109 2.62 39.88 15.38
CA GLU A 109 2.60 39.60 13.95
C GLU A 109 3.85 38.78 13.57
N ILE A 110 3.63 37.69 12.79
CA ILE A 110 4.73 36.87 12.32
C ILE A 110 5.56 37.67 11.30
N ASN A 111 6.82 37.88 11.61
CA ASN A 111 7.75 38.59 10.75
C ASN A 111 7.86 37.89 9.37
N GLY A 112 7.81 38.69 8.31
CA GLY A 112 7.94 38.24 6.93
C GLY A 112 9.27 37.51 6.63
N GLU A 113 10.31 37.72 7.42
CA GLU A 113 11.57 36.97 7.36
C GLU A 113 11.39 35.53 7.82
N LEU A 114 10.76 35.29 8.96
CA LEU A 114 10.42 33.95 9.46
C LEU A 114 9.55 33.17 8.49
N VAL A 115 8.62 33.85 7.81
CA VAL A 115 7.78 33.22 6.78
C VAL A 115 8.64 32.77 5.59
N ARG A 116 9.59 33.60 5.13
CA ARG A 116 10.50 33.23 4.03
C ARG A 116 11.43 32.08 4.43
N GLU A 117 11.97 32.11 5.65
CA GLU A 117 12.80 31.03 6.18
C GLU A 117 12.04 29.71 6.26
N PHE A 118 10.78 29.73 6.72
CA PHE A 118 9.94 28.53 6.74
C PHE A 118 9.72 27.93 5.35
N HIS A 119 9.40 28.77 4.36
CA HIS A 119 9.23 28.30 2.99
C HIS A 119 10.54 27.77 2.39
N SER A 120 11.68 28.41 2.71
CA SER A 120 13.00 27.95 2.27
C SER A 120 13.36 26.59 2.88
N ALA A 121 13.19 26.43 4.20
CA ALA A 121 13.48 25.19 4.89
C ALA A 121 12.56 24.04 4.40
N LYS A 122 11.27 24.32 4.20
CA LYS A 122 10.32 23.35 3.62
C LYS A 122 10.75 22.93 2.20
N LYS A 123 11.11 23.88 1.35
CA LYS A 123 11.63 23.58 0.01
C LYS A 123 12.91 22.76 0.05
N GLY A 124 13.79 23.02 1.01
CA GLY A 124 14.98 22.20 1.27
C GLY A 124 14.65 20.74 1.52
N MET A 125 13.66 20.46 2.38
CA MET A 125 13.18 19.10 2.62
C MET A 125 12.60 18.44 1.37
N GLU A 126 11.83 19.17 0.57
CA GLU A 126 11.27 18.67 -0.68
C GLU A 126 12.37 18.31 -1.69
N ASN A 127 13.39 19.15 -1.83
CA ASN A 127 14.54 18.89 -2.70
C ASN A 127 15.31 17.63 -2.28
N VAL A 128 15.58 17.46 -0.99
CA VAL A 128 16.28 16.26 -0.46
C VAL A 128 15.47 14.99 -0.78
N LYS A 129 14.16 15.04 -0.63
CA LYS A 129 13.26 13.93 -0.96
C LYS A 129 13.26 13.63 -2.47
N GLU A 130 13.25 14.65 -3.31
CA GLU A 130 13.25 14.50 -4.76
C GLU A 130 14.57 13.92 -5.27
N GLU A 131 15.72 14.38 -4.74
CA GLU A 131 17.03 13.83 -5.07
C GLU A 131 17.13 12.34 -4.70
N PHE A 132 16.66 11.98 -3.49
CA PHE A 132 16.64 10.60 -3.06
C PHE A 132 15.74 9.75 -3.98
N HIS A 133 14.56 10.25 -4.31
CA HIS A 133 13.64 9.55 -5.20
C HIS A 133 14.23 9.28 -6.58
N LYS A 134 14.89 10.27 -7.18
CA LYS A 134 15.59 10.11 -8.46
C LYS A 134 16.69 9.03 -8.40
N LYS A 135 17.48 9.00 -7.33
CA LYS A 135 18.50 7.95 -7.12
C LYS A 135 17.85 6.56 -6.99
N MET A 136 16.75 6.47 -6.26
CA MET A 136 16.03 5.18 -6.08
C MET A 136 15.42 4.65 -7.39
N ILE A 137 14.92 5.52 -8.27
CA ILE A 137 14.47 5.14 -9.63
C ILE A 137 15.64 4.57 -10.44
N SER A 138 16.80 5.21 -10.42
CA SER A 138 17.98 4.69 -11.12
C SER A 138 18.38 3.30 -10.63
N TYR A 139 18.36 3.08 -9.31
CA TYR A 139 18.63 1.74 -8.74
C TYR A 139 17.55 0.73 -9.04
N GLN A 140 16.29 1.15 -9.17
CA GLN A 140 15.21 0.29 -9.65
C GLN A 140 15.49 -0.24 -11.05
N ASP A 141 15.98 0.60 -11.95
CA ASP A 141 16.31 0.19 -13.31
C ASP A 141 17.54 -0.74 -13.31
N GLU A 142 18.55 -0.45 -12.49
CA GLU A 142 19.72 -1.32 -12.32
C GLU A 142 19.32 -2.73 -11.81
N ILE A 143 18.47 -2.81 -10.77
CA ILE A 143 18.07 -4.11 -10.23
C ILE A 143 17.17 -4.91 -11.18
N LYS A 144 16.34 -4.23 -11.98
CA LYS A 144 15.59 -4.87 -13.07
C LYS A 144 16.49 -5.46 -14.14
N GLY A 145 17.62 -4.83 -14.42
CA GLY A 145 18.64 -5.35 -15.34
C GLY A 145 19.34 -6.63 -14.85
N ILE A 146 19.36 -6.88 -13.52
CA ILE A 146 19.91 -8.11 -12.93
C ILE A 146 18.92 -9.28 -13.04
N LEU A 147 17.62 -8.99 -13.05
CA LEU A 147 16.54 -10.00 -13.04
C LEU A 147 16.12 -10.38 -14.46
N ASN A 148 15.60 -11.59 -14.61
CA ASN A 148 14.91 -11.98 -15.85
C ASN A 148 13.42 -11.58 -15.79
N GLU A 149 12.75 -11.62 -16.94
CA GLU A 149 11.35 -11.21 -17.09
C GLU A 149 10.40 -12.02 -16.18
N ASN A 150 10.64 -13.32 -15.99
CA ASN A 150 9.82 -14.17 -15.13
C ASN A 150 9.97 -13.80 -13.65
N GLN A 151 11.18 -13.43 -13.22
CA GLN A 151 11.43 -12.97 -11.85
C GLN A 151 10.75 -11.60 -11.62
N ILE A 152 10.81 -10.68 -12.59
CA ILE A 152 10.10 -9.40 -12.51
C ILE A 152 8.59 -9.63 -12.42
N ALA A 153 8.02 -10.48 -13.27
CA ALA A 153 6.60 -10.81 -13.24
C ALA A 153 6.18 -11.41 -11.90
N LEU A 154 7.01 -12.30 -11.32
CA LEU A 154 6.79 -12.85 -9.99
C LEU A 154 6.73 -11.76 -8.92
N ILE A 155 7.61 -10.77 -8.96
CA ILE A 155 7.63 -9.66 -7.99
C ILE A 155 6.40 -8.77 -8.19
N GLU A 156 6.01 -8.49 -9.41
CA GLU A 156 4.80 -7.69 -9.71
C GLU A 156 3.53 -8.35 -9.17
N GLU A 157 3.46 -9.67 -9.24
CA GLU A 157 2.36 -10.44 -8.67
C GLU A 157 2.52 -10.71 -7.16
N PHE A 158 3.71 -10.45 -6.58
CA PHE A 158 4.03 -10.76 -5.18
C PHE A 158 3.10 -10.05 -4.19
N ARG A 159 2.58 -10.82 -3.23
CA ARG A 159 1.79 -10.34 -2.09
C ARG A 159 2.39 -10.86 -0.80
N PRO A 160 2.75 -9.95 0.10
CA PRO A 160 3.28 -10.33 1.38
C PRO A 160 2.34 -11.26 2.13
N CYS A 161 2.83 -12.44 2.50
CA CYS A 161 2.15 -13.35 3.43
C CYS A 161 3.17 -13.92 4.42
N ILE A 162 2.74 -14.06 5.68
CA ILE A 162 3.61 -14.59 6.75
C ILE A 162 3.71 -16.11 6.61
N ILE A 163 2.60 -16.78 6.30
CA ILE A 163 2.53 -18.23 6.14
C ILE A 163 2.14 -18.52 4.70
N PRO A 164 3.06 -19.04 3.87
CA PRO A 164 2.74 -19.44 2.52
C PRO A 164 1.66 -20.53 2.53
N PRO A 165 0.65 -20.47 1.65
CA PRO A 165 -0.35 -21.51 1.55
C PRO A 165 0.31 -22.83 1.16
N ARG A 166 -0.07 -23.93 1.84
CA ARG A 166 0.54 -25.26 1.67
C ARG A 166 0.16 -25.95 0.36
N ASP A 167 -0.93 -25.53 -0.28
CA ASP A 167 -1.58 -26.24 -1.38
C ASP A 167 -1.45 -25.54 -2.73
N THR A 168 -0.27 -25.10 -3.10
CA THR A 168 -0.02 -24.68 -4.47
C THR A 168 0.72 -25.78 -5.21
N TRP A 169 -0.02 -26.61 -5.92
CA TRP A 169 0.52 -27.56 -6.92
C TRP A 169 1.16 -26.83 -8.11
N ASP A 170 0.90 -25.55 -8.24
CA ASP A 170 1.56 -24.69 -9.21
C ASP A 170 2.88 -24.16 -8.65
N SER A 171 3.90 -24.17 -9.49
CA SER A 171 5.30 -23.86 -9.20
C SER A 171 5.58 -22.45 -8.66
N ALA A 172 4.59 -21.61 -8.51
CA ALA A 172 4.63 -20.33 -7.78
C ALA A 172 4.65 -20.57 -6.26
N ARG A 173 5.69 -21.21 -5.74
CA ARG A 173 5.94 -21.41 -4.31
C ARG A 173 6.16 -20.12 -3.52
N VAL A 174 6.02 -19.00 -4.15
CA VAL A 174 6.08 -17.69 -3.52
C VAL A 174 4.71 -17.33 -3.02
N GLY A 175 4.17 -18.00 -2.00
CA GLY A 175 3.06 -17.57 -1.16
C GLY A 175 1.87 -16.86 -1.81
N GLN A 176 1.59 -17.10 -3.13
CA GLN A 176 0.92 -16.10 -3.88
C GLN A 176 0.31 -16.55 -5.20
N ALA A 177 -0.47 -17.56 -5.14
CA ALA A 177 -1.68 -17.45 -5.94
C ALA A 177 -2.34 -16.15 -5.46
N SER A 178 -2.48 -15.18 -6.35
CA SER A 178 -3.02 -13.90 -5.99
C SER A 178 -4.31 -14.12 -5.20
N ASP A 179 -4.46 -13.52 -4.03
CA ASP A 179 -5.67 -13.57 -3.20
C ASP A 179 -6.92 -13.17 -4.01
N TYR A 180 -6.71 -12.52 -5.15
CA TYR A 180 -7.73 -12.18 -6.14
C TYR A 180 -8.23 -13.38 -6.91
N THR A 181 -7.42 -14.39 -7.26
CA THR A 181 -7.93 -15.61 -7.90
C THR A 181 -8.85 -16.33 -6.91
N ARG A 182 -8.41 -16.47 -5.65
CA ARG A 182 -9.25 -17.02 -4.58
C ARG A 182 -10.49 -16.18 -4.31
N MET A 183 -10.40 -14.85 -4.40
CA MET A 183 -11.56 -13.99 -4.26
C MET A 183 -12.52 -14.13 -5.44
N GLY A 184 -12.01 -14.25 -6.65
CA GLY A 184 -12.79 -14.57 -7.86
C GLY A 184 -13.42 -15.95 -7.75
N GLU A 185 -12.66 -16.97 -7.38
CA GLU A 185 -13.14 -18.34 -7.16
C GLU A 185 -14.27 -18.39 -6.11
N ARG A 186 -14.08 -17.73 -4.96
CA ARG A 186 -15.12 -17.63 -3.91
C ARG A 186 -16.38 -16.91 -4.41
N LEU A 187 -16.21 -15.88 -5.23
CA LEU A 187 -17.34 -15.18 -5.85
C LEU A 187 -18.09 -16.12 -6.78
N LEU A 188 -17.41 -16.81 -7.69
CA LEU A 188 -18.01 -17.73 -8.66
C LEU A 188 -18.67 -18.92 -7.96
N THR A 189 -18.05 -19.49 -6.93
CA THR A 189 -18.66 -20.54 -6.10
C THR A 189 -19.97 -20.04 -5.46
N ARG A 190 -19.96 -18.86 -4.85
CA ARG A 190 -21.17 -18.27 -4.27
C ARG A 190 -22.25 -17.99 -5.31
N ILE A 191 -21.88 -17.56 -6.50
CA ILE A 191 -22.83 -17.33 -7.62
C ILE A 191 -23.45 -18.65 -8.08
N ARG A 192 -22.66 -19.71 -8.15
CA ARG A 192 -23.14 -21.05 -8.49
C ARG A 192 -24.14 -21.58 -7.48
N GLU A 193 -23.90 -21.40 -6.19
CA GLU A 193 -24.75 -21.84 -5.07
C GLU A 193 -26.04 -21.00 -4.90
N MET A 194 -26.15 -19.85 -5.59
CA MET A 194 -27.33 -19.00 -5.47
C MET A 194 -28.56 -19.64 -6.09
N ASP A 195 -29.70 -19.54 -5.40
CA ASP A 195 -31.02 -19.78 -5.98
C ASP A 195 -31.20 -18.94 -7.25
N GLU A 196 -31.87 -19.50 -8.27
CA GLU A 196 -32.06 -18.85 -9.56
C GLU A 196 -32.73 -17.48 -9.44
N ARG A 197 -33.76 -17.35 -8.61
CA ARG A 197 -34.49 -16.09 -8.42
C ARG A 197 -33.58 -15.03 -7.76
N VAL A 198 -32.69 -15.44 -6.87
CA VAL A 198 -31.75 -14.58 -6.21
C VAL A 198 -30.66 -14.15 -7.20
N TYR A 199 -30.18 -15.09 -8.00
CA TYR A 199 -29.17 -14.80 -9.04
C TYR A 199 -29.68 -13.77 -10.05
N GLN A 200 -30.87 -13.98 -10.62
CA GLN A 200 -31.46 -13.05 -11.58
C GLN A 200 -31.59 -11.63 -11.03
N ARG A 201 -31.97 -11.48 -9.76
CA ARG A 201 -32.05 -10.17 -9.11
C ARG A 201 -30.68 -9.52 -8.84
N ARG A 202 -29.64 -10.33 -8.64
CA ARG A 202 -28.31 -9.86 -8.26
C ARG A 202 -27.33 -9.73 -9.44
N LYS A 203 -27.61 -10.37 -10.57
CA LYS A 203 -26.75 -10.39 -11.76
C LYS A 203 -26.36 -8.99 -12.21
N SER A 204 -27.33 -8.14 -12.54
CA SER A 204 -27.07 -6.78 -13.01
C SER A 204 -26.32 -5.91 -11.99
N PRO A 205 -26.72 -5.86 -10.70
CA PRO A 205 -25.92 -5.14 -9.68
C PRO A 205 -24.50 -5.68 -9.46
N LEU A 206 -24.23 -6.96 -9.73
CA LEU A 206 -22.89 -7.52 -9.63
C LEU A 206 -22.01 -7.08 -10.80
N ILE A 207 -22.56 -7.11 -12.01
CA ILE A 207 -21.90 -6.64 -13.23
C ILE A 207 -21.58 -5.14 -13.09
N GLU A 208 -22.57 -4.34 -12.72
CA GLU A 208 -22.40 -2.89 -12.52
C GLU A 208 -21.28 -2.57 -11.53
N ARG A 209 -21.29 -3.21 -10.35
CA ARG A 209 -20.21 -3.03 -9.36
C ARG A 209 -18.83 -3.45 -9.86
N HIS A 210 -18.78 -4.45 -10.74
CA HIS A 210 -17.52 -4.82 -11.38
C HIS A 210 -17.03 -3.70 -12.31
N ILE A 211 -17.91 -3.21 -13.17
CA ILE A 211 -17.61 -2.12 -14.12
C ILE A 211 -17.18 -0.85 -13.38
N GLU A 212 -17.97 -0.39 -12.39
CA GLU A 212 -17.62 0.76 -11.58
C GLU A 212 -16.23 0.61 -10.90
N ARG A 213 -15.87 -0.61 -10.51
CA ARG A 213 -14.55 -0.89 -9.96
C ARG A 213 -13.47 -0.71 -11.00
N VAL A 214 -13.67 -1.24 -12.21
CA VAL A 214 -12.73 -1.11 -13.32
C VAL A 214 -12.59 0.36 -13.73
N GLU A 215 -13.70 1.07 -13.92
CA GLU A 215 -13.73 2.50 -14.28
C GLU A 215 -13.02 3.39 -13.26
N ARG A 216 -13.18 3.14 -11.97
CA ARG A 216 -12.46 3.87 -10.92
C ARG A 216 -10.93 3.76 -11.05
N HIS A 217 -10.46 2.69 -11.64
CA HIS A 217 -9.02 2.43 -11.78
C HIS A 217 -8.47 2.70 -13.18
N ARG A 218 -9.26 2.46 -14.22
CA ARG A 218 -8.85 2.66 -15.62
C ARG A 218 -9.22 4.05 -16.14
N GLY A 219 -10.32 4.59 -15.70
CA GLY A 219 -11.08 5.70 -16.30
C GLY A 219 -12.37 5.18 -16.90
N ALA A 220 -13.29 6.08 -17.25
CA ALA A 220 -14.57 5.73 -17.85
C ALA A 220 -14.39 4.92 -19.15
N PHE A 221 -15.25 3.94 -19.34
CA PHE A 221 -15.41 3.21 -20.59
C PHE A 221 -16.15 4.06 -21.63
N SER A 222 -15.91 3.82 -22.92
CA SER A 222 -16.88 4.19 -23.94
C SER A 222 -18.12 3.30 -23.81
N ASP A 223 -19.23 3.70 -24.46
CA ASP A 223 -20.47 2.91 -24.41
C ASP A 223 -20.26 1.50 -25.01
N GLU A 224 -19.44 1.39 -26.06
CA GLU A 224 -19.11 0.11 -26.70
C GLU A 224 -18.25 -0.77 -25.77
N GLU A 225 -17.17 -0.21 -25.21
CA GLU A 225 -16.29 -0.92 -24.27
C GLU A 225 -17.07 -1.39 -23.03
N ARG A 226 -18.03 -0.58 -22.56
CA ARG A 226 -18.89 -0.91 -21.43
C ARG A 226 -19.79 -2.10 -21.76
N ALA A 227 -20.44 -2.09 -22.92
CA ALA A 227 -21.29 -3.17 -23.38
C ALA A 227 -20.51 -4.48 -23.56
N GLU A 228 -19.29 -4.43 -24.10
CA GLU A 228 -18.41 -5.59 -24.24
C GLU A 228 -18.03 -6.18 -22.88
N GLU A 229 -17.67 -5.32 -21.91
CA GLU A 229 -17.30 -5.77 -20.57
C GLU A 229 -18.50 -6.33 -19.81
N GLU A 230 -19.68 -5.73 -19.93
CA GLU A 230 -20.93 -6.25 -19.40
C GLU A 230 -21.25 -7.65 -19.90
N TRP A 231 -21.16 -7.82 -21.24
CA TRP A 231 -21.37 -9.11 -21.87
C TRP A 231 -20.35 -10.15 -21.41
N ARG A 232 -19.06 -9.80 -21.38
CA ARG A 232 -17.98 -10.69 -20.95
C ARG A 232 -18.18 -11.18 -19.52
N VAL A 233 -18.49 -10.27 -18.59
CA VAL A 233 -18.76 -10.62 -17.20
C VAL A 233 -20.01 -11.47 -17.06
N ALA A 234 -21.09 -11.12 -17.78
CA ALA A 234 -22.34 -11.87 -17.79
C ALA A 234 -22.15 -13.31 -18.29
N ASP A 235 -21.34 -13.51 -19.33
CA ASP A 235 -20.99 -14.83 -19.88
C ASP A 235 -20.26 -15.69 -18.86
N ILE A 236 -19.24 -15.14 -18.20
CA ILE A 236 -18.47 -15.88 -17.17
C ILE A 236 -19.36 -16.30 -16.00
N LEU A 237 -20.26 -15.43 -15.55
CA LEU A 237 -21.20 -15.75 -14.48
C LEU A 237 -22.20 -16.87 -14.90
N ALA A 238 -22.65 -16.87 -16.16
CA ALA A 238 -23.51 -17.90 -16.72
C ALA A 238 -22.76 -19.24 -16.79
N ARG A 239 -21.58 -19.28 -17.42
CA ARG A 239 -20.75 -20.48 -17.52
C ARG A 239 -20.45 -21.10 -16.15
N ALA A 240 -20.15 -20.27 -15.13
CA ALA A 240 -19.91 -20.77 -13.79
C ALA A 240 -21.12 -21.51 -13.19
N ARG A 241 -22.34 -21.17 -13.61
CA ARG A 241 -23.58 -21.84 -13.17
C ARG A 241 -23.93 -23.08 -13.98
N GLU A 242 -23.60 -23.10 -15.26
CA GLU A 242 -23.96 -24.15 -16.22
C GLU A 242 -23.03 -25.38 -16.15
N LEU A 243 -21.76 -25.19 -15.77
CA LEU A 243 -20.78 -26.27 -15.64
C LEU A 243 -21.24 -27.33 -14.64
N SER A 244 -20.88 -28.61 -14.86
CA SER A 244 -21.01 -29.64 -13.84
C SER A 244 -20.10 -29.31 -12.64
N ASP A 245 -20.33 -29.95 -11.48
CA ASP A 245 -19.52 -29.72 -10.28
C ASP A 245 -18.05 -30.04 -10.53
N VAL A 246 -17.78 -31.13 -11.25
CA VAL A 246 -16.42 -31.55 -11.58
C VAL A 246 -15.76 -30.57 -12.54
N ASP A 247 -16.47 -30.16 -13.60
CA ASP A 247 -15.93 -29.21 -14.57
C ASP A 247 -15.71 -27.82 -13.95
N PHE A 248 -16.60 -27.39 -13.09
CA PHE A 248 -16.45 -26.15 -12.36
C PHE A 248 -15.20 -26.17 -11.48
N GLU A 249 -15.01 -27.21 -10.67
CA GLU A 249 -13.83 -27.34 -9.83
C GLU A 249 -12.53 -27.33 -10.66
N ALA A 250 -12.54 -27.99 -11.82
CA ALA A 250 -11.40 -27.99 -12.72
C ALA A 250 -11.12 -26.62 -13.39
N GLN A 251 -12.18 -25.84 -13.66
CA GLN A 251 -12.09 -24.60 -14.45
C GLN A 251 -12.23 -23.33 -13.62
N LYS A 252 -12.63 -23.39 -12.34
CA LYS A 252 -12.89 -22.18 -11.51
C LYS A 252 -11.72 -21.21 -11.44
N GLY A 253 -10.49 -21.70 -11.43
CA GLY A 253 -9.29 -20.86 -11.45
C GLY A 253 -9.12 -20.11 -12.77
N ASN A 254 -9.45 -20.74 -13.90
CA ASN A 254 -9.45 -20.11 -15.21
C ASN A 254 -10.57 -19.08 -15.33
N LEU A 255 -11.79 -19.46 -14.96
CA LEU A 255 -12.93 -18.55 -14.91
C LEU A 255 -12.68 -17.33 -14.02
N ALA A 256 -12.05 -17.52 -12.87
CA ALA A 256 -11.68 -16.42 -11.98
C ALA A 256 -10.64 -15.48 -12.62
N ARG A 257 -9.69 -16.01 -13.40
CA ARG A 257 -8.75 -15.21 -14.20
C ARG A 257 -9.44 -14.46 -15.32
N GLU A 258 -10.33 -15.12 -16.06
CA GLU A 258 -11.15 -14.51 -17.09
C GLU A 258 -12.04 -13.40 -16.54
N PHE A 259 -12.68 -13.63 -15.35
CA PHE A 259 -13.52 -12.63 -14.68
C PHE A 259 -12.79 -11.33 -14.38
N ARG A 260 -11.50 -11.40 -14.09
CA ARG A 260 -10.66 -10.20 -13.91
C ARG A 260 -10.51 -9.38 -15.17
N GLY A 261 -10.41 -10.04 -16.32
CA GLY A 261 -10.25 -9.41 -17.62
C GLY A 261 -8.90 -8.70 -17.83
N PRO A 262 -8.73 -8.11 -19.01
CA PRO A 262 -7.47 -7.46 -19.42
C PRO A 262 -7.16 -6.18 -18.62
N HIS A 263 -8.15 -5.64 -17.90
CA HIS A 263 -8.03 -4.35 -17.22
C HIS A 263 -7.34 -4.44 -15.84
N GLU A 264 -7.12 -5.63 -15.31
CA GLU A 264 -6.51 -5.80 -13.99
C GLU A 264 -5.06 -5.32 -13.93
N LYS A 265 -4.29 -5.49 -15.03
CA LYS A 265 -2.92 -4.93 -15.13
C LYS A 265 -2.92 -3.42 -14.97
N ALA A 266 -3.94 -2.75 -15.53
CA ALA A 266 -4.10 -1.29 -15.38
C ALA A 266 -4.49 -0.89 -13.96
N ILE A 267 -5.30 -1.70 -13.27
CA ILE A 267 -5.67 -1.48 -11.86
C ILE A 267 -4.45 -1.61 -10.95
N GLN A 268 -3.64 -2.64 -11.16
CA GLN A 268 -2.41 -2.87 -10.38
C GLN A 268 -1.38 -1.75 -10.60
N SER A 269 -1.17 -1.33 -11.86
CA SER A 269 -0.19 -0.29 -12.19
C SER A 269 -0.52 1.08 -11.57
N ARG A 270 -1.80 1.45 -11.41
CA ARG A 270 -2.21 2.71 -10.79
C ARG A 270 -2.10 2.73 -9.26
N HIS A 271 -2.25 1.59 -8.58
CA HIS A 271 -1.97 1.53 -7.16
C HIS A 271 -0.50 1.82 -6.83
N HIS A 272 0.40 1.49 -7.75
CA HIS A 272 1.83 1.82 -7.61
C HIS A 272 2.13 3.28 -7.93
N ARG A 273 1.50 3.88 -8.96
CA ARG A 273 1.69 5.30 -9.34
C ARG A 273 1.30 6.30 -8.23
N ARG A 274 0.39 5.95 -7.32
CA ARG A 274 0.00 6.83 -6.19
C ARG A 274 1.00 6.86 -5.03
N ARG A 275 1.98 5.93 -5.00
CA ARG A 275 3.07 5.90 -3.98
C ARG A 275 4.39 6.48 -4.46
N GLY A 276 4.41 7.19 -5.58
CA GLY A 276 5.62 7.62 -6.28
C GLY A 276 5.98 6.60 -7.36
N ASP A 277 6.90 6.95 -8.24
CA ASP A 277 7.25 6.14 -9.43
C ASP A 277 8.02 4.84 -9.11
N LEU A 278 8.21 4.50 -7.82
CA LEU A 278 8.82 3.25 -7.38
C LEU A 278 7.81 2.12 -7.41
N ASP A 279 8.13 1.06 -8.13
CA ASP A 279 7.31 -0.14 -8.23
C ASP A 279 7.63 -1.18 -7.14
N LYS A 280 7.01 -2.38 -7.24
CA LYS A 280 7.25 -3.45 -6.28
C LYS A 280 8.69 -3.95 -6.27
N VAL A 281 9.38 -3.91 -7.41
CA VAL A 281 10.79 -4.31 -7.50
C VAL A 281 11.62 -3.41 -6.58
N ALA A 282 11.43 -2.08 -6.68
CA ALA A 282 12.11 -1.14 -5.81
C ALA A 282 11.71 -1.29 -4.34
N ILE A 283 10.40 -1.42 -4.07
CA ILE A 283 9.88 -1.52 -2.70
C ILE A 283 10.45 -2.71 -1.94
N PHE A 284 10.58 -3.86 -2.61
CA PHE A 284 11.04 -5.09 -1.96
C PHE A 284 12.54 -5.33 -2.12
N LEU A 285 13.08 -5.12 -3.32
CA LEU A 285 14.45 -5.53 -3.62
C LEU A 285 15.51 -4.43 -3.40
N LEU A 286 15.13 -3.17 -3.20
CA LEU A 286 16.04 -2.11 -2.75
C LEU A 286 16.01 -1.90 -1.24
N ASP A 287 15.52 -2.87 -0.48
CA ASP A 287 15.50 -2.82 0.97
C ASP A 287 16.82 -3.35 1.55
N PRO A 288 17.58 -2.55 2.33
CA PRO A 288 18.85 -2.99 2.92
C PRO A 288 18.73 -4.22 3.83
N GLN A 289 17.55 -4.52 4.37
CA GLN A 289 17.30 -5.75 5.14
C GLN A 289 17.49 -7.03 4.30
N LEU A 290 17.54 -6.92 2.97
CA LEU A 290 17.90 -8.05 2.10
C LEU A 290 19.38 -8.41 2.17
N ILE A 291 20.27 -7.52 2.58
CA ILE A 291 21.71 -7.78 2.62
C ILE A 291 22.02 -9.05 3.45
N PRO A 292 21.65 -9.14 4.74
CA PRO A 292 21.91 -10.34 5.53
C PRO A 292 21.20 -11.59 5.00
N ILE A 293 20.05 -11.46 4.36
CA ILE A 293 19.29 -12.57 3.77
C ILE A 293 20.06 -13.15 2.57
N LEU A 294 20.54 -12.27 1.70
CA LEU A 294 21.28 -12.68 0.50
C LEU A 294 22.67 -13.23 0.85
N GLU A 295 23.37 -12.63 1.81
CA GLU A 295 24.66 -13.14 2.30
C GLU A 295 24.53 -14.55 2.89
N LYS A 296 23.51 -14.79 3.72
CA LYS A 296 23.23 -16.12 4.24
C LYS A 296 22.93 -17.12 3.12
N ARG A 297 22.20 -16.71 2.08
CA ARG A 297 21.89 -17.57 0.95
C ARG A 297 23.13 -17.88 0.09
N LEU A 298 23.99 -16.89 -0.13
CA LEU A 298 25.24 -17.06 -0.86
C LEU A 298 26.14 -18.11 -0.15
N ASN A 299 26.26 -18.02 1.17
CA ASN A 299 27.01 -18.98 1.98
C ASN A 299 26.44 -20.41 1.89
N LEU A 300 25.10 -20.57 1.88
CA LEU A 300 24.46 -21.87 1.73
C LEU A 300 24.68 -22.51 0.36
N VAL A 301 24.84 -21.71 -0.69
CA VAL A 301 25.11 -22.21 -2.06
C VAL A 301 26.57 -22.62 -2.21
N SER A 302 27.50 -21.95 -1.52
CA SER A 302 28.94 -22.24 -1.55
C SER A 302 29.31 -23.58 -0.85
N TYR A 303 28.41 -24.14 -0.06
CA TYR A 303 28.59 -25.44 0.64
C TYR A 303 27.96 -26.65 -0.08
N ARG A 304 27.33 -26.44 -1.24
CA ARG A 304 26.80 -27.52 -2.10
C ARG A 304 27.64 -27.71 -3.36
#